data_b88e9ed6bdbd6b222acdd3dd0a766931
#
_entry.id   b88e9ed6bdbd6b222acdd3dd0a766931
#
_cell.length_a   1.000
_cell.length_b   1.000
_cell.length_c   1.000
_cell.angle_alpha   90.00
_cell.angle_beta   90.00
_cell.angle_gamma   90.00
#
_symmetry.space_group_name_H-M   'P 1'
#
loop_
_entity.id
_entity.type
_entity.pdbx_description
1 polymer ?
#
loop_
_entity_poly.entity_id
_entity_poly.type
_entity_poly.pdbx_seq_one_letter_code
_entity_poly.pdbx_strand_id
1 'polypeptide(L)'
;MKVTVLGSAREVGRSAFLVETDKVKVLLDYGILLRHEPLFPMHVKPKEIDGVVLTHAHLDHSGCVPALFLSKEIPVYATQPTIELAKILLLDMIKISGFYLPFEY
;
A
#
# COMPACT_ATOMS: atom_id res chain seq x y z
N MET A 1 3.97 -18.12 12.39
CA MET A 1 3.81 -17.07 11.34
C MET A 1 2.38 -17.09 10.84
N LYS A 2 1.82 -15.92 10.62
CA LYS A 2 0.45 -15.78 10.15
C LYS A 2 0.44 -14.87 8.92
N VAL A 3 -0.32 -15.24 7.90
CA VAL A 3 -0.50 -14.42 6.70
C VAL A 3 -1.98 -14.09 6.57
N THR A 4 -2.29 -12.80 6.48
CA THR A 4 -3.65 -12.32 6.32
C THR A 4 -3.79 -11.63 4.98
N VAL A 5 -4.79 -11.99 4.19
CA VAL A 5 -5.09 -11.35 2.91
C VAL A 5 -5.98 -10.15 3.19
N LEU A 6 -5.48 -8.94 2.90
CA LEU A 6 -6.21 -7.71 3.13
C LEU A 6 -6.92 -7.22 1.87
N GLY A 7 -6.46 -7.65 0.71
CA GLY A 7 -7.06 -7.31 -0.56
C GLY A 7 -6.58 -8.22 -1.65
N SER A 8 -7.14 -8.09 -2.85
CA SER A 8 -6.76 -8.88 -4.02
C SER A 8 -7.19 -10.35 -4.01
N ALA A 9 -7.96 -10.78 -3.02
CA ALA A 9 -8.46 -12.15 -2.99
C ALA A 9 -9.46 -12.32 -4.15
N ARG A 10 -9.14 -13.20 -5.09
CA ARG A 10 -9.98 -13.48 -6.27
C ARG A 10 -10.27 -12.26 -7.13
N GLU A 11 -9.39 -11.25 -7.09
CA GLU A 11 -9.54 -10.06 -7.93
C GLU A 11 -8.17 -9.50 -8.26
N VAL A 12 -8.12 -8.58 -9.21
CA VAL A 12 -6.92 -7.82 -9.56
C VAL A 12 -7.06 -6.43 -8.92
N GLY A 13 -5.99 -5.92 -8.38
CA GLY A 13 -5.99 -4.61 -7.74
C GLY A 13 -6.07 -4.70 -6.21
N ARG A 14 -5.82 -3.59 -5.55
CA ARG A 14 -5.73 -3.45 -4.11
C ARG A 14 -4.99 -4.59 -3.40
N SER A 15 -3.85 -4.99 -3.98
CA SER A 15 -3.04 -6.08 -3.43
C SER A 15 -2.47 -5.71 -2.06
N ALA A 16 -2.67 -6.55 -1.07
CA ALA A 16 -2.15 -6.31 0.27
C ALA A 16 -2.18 -7.60 1.09
N PHE A 17 -1.02 -7.95 1.65
CA PHE A 17 -0.90 -9.12 2.51
C PHE A 17 -0.16 -8.73 3.78
N LEU A 18 -0.69 -9.12 4.91
CA LEU A 18 -0.05 -8.88 6.20
C LEU A 18 0.62 -10.15 6.67
N VAL A 19 1.92 -10.10 6.90
CA VAL A 19 2.70 -11.23 7.42
C VAL A 19 3.11 -10.90 8.85
N GLU A 20 2.75 -11.76 9.77
CA GLU A 20 3.03 -11.57 11.20
C GLU A 20 3.86 -12.71 11.76
N THR A 21 4.85 -12.35 12.56
CA THR A 21 5.57 -13.29 13.41
C THR A 21 5.31 -12.89 14.85
N ASP A 22 5.95 -13.56 15.81
CA ASP A 22 5.82 -13.21 17.23
C ASP A 22 6.31 -11.79 17.53
N LYS A 23 7.20 -11.25 16.66
CA LYS A 23 7.89 -9.99 16.94
C LYS A 23 7.62 -8.88 15.97
N VAL A 24 7.25 -9.19 14.73
CA VAL A 24 7.12 -8.18 13.68
C VAL A 24 5.90 -8.38 12.83
N LYS A 25 5.41 -7.28 12.27
CA LYS A 25 4.33 -7.28 11.29
C LYS A 25 4.82 -6.53 10.05
N VAL A 26 4.76 -7.19 8.90
CA VAL A 26 5.22 -6.63 7.63
C VAL A 26 4.09 -6.71 6.61
N LEU A 27 3.88 -5.60 5.89
CA LEU A 27 2.95 -5.60 4.76
C LEU A 27 3.70 -5.95 3.49
N LEU A 28 3.13 -6.83 2.69
CA LEU A 28 3.56 -7.07 1.32
C LEU A 28 2.58 -6.35 0.43
N ASP A 29 2.97 -5.20 -0.07
CA ASP A 29 2.16 -4.29 -0.86
C ASP A 29 0.97 -3.71 -0.08
N TYR A 30 0.46 -2.60 -0.52
CA TYR A 30 -0.75 -1.98 0.03
C TYR A 30 -1.32 -1.11 -1.09
N GLY A 31 -2.04 -1.75 -1.98
CA GLY A 31 -2.47 -1.16 -3.24
C GLY A 31 -3.88 -0.60 -3.23
N ILE A 32 -4.24 -0.02 -4.37
CA ILE A 32 -5.57 0.52 -4.59
C ILE A 32 -6.13 -0.10 -5.87
N LEU A 33 -7.42 -0.33 -5.92
CA LEU A 33 -8.09 -0.68 -7.16
C LEU A 33 -8.74 0.58 -7.71
N LEU A 34 -8.16 1.12 -8.79
CA LEU A 34 -8.64 2.35 -9.41
C LEU A 34 -9.79 2.05 -10.35
N ARG A 35 -10.93 2.64 -10.08
CA ARG A 35 -12.10 2.60 -10.94
C ARG A 35 -12.99 3.78 -10.53
N HIS A 36 -14.19 3.89 -11.09
CA HIS A 36 -15.06 5.02 -10.79
C HIS A 36 -15.21 5.23 -9.28
N GLU A 37 -15.40 4.15 -8.52
CA GLU A 37 -15.34 4.21 -7.07
C GLU A 37 -14.15 3.39 -6.63
N PRO A 38 -13.02 4.02 -6.24
CA PRO A 38 -11.82 3.28 -5.87
C PRO A 38 -12.07 2.33 -4.70
N LEU A 39 -11.43 1.17 -4.75
CA LEU A 39 -11.49 0.20 -3.67
C LEU A 39 -10.14 0.12 -2.97
N PHE A 40 -10.18 0.00 -1.67
CA PHE A 40 -9.00 -0.04 -0.82
C PHE A 40 -8.89 -1.39 -0.12
N PRO A 41 -7.68 -1.83 0.28
CA PRO A 41 -7.57 -3.03 1.08
C PRO A 41 -8.13 -2.80 2.48
N MET A 42 -8.26 -3.87 3.26
CA MET A 42 -8.70 -3.75 4.64
C MET A 42 -7.73 -2.85 5.41
N HIS A 43 -8.29 -2.05 6.29
CA HIS A 43 -7.49 -1.11 7.08
C HIS A 43 -6.57 -1.83 8.06
N VAL A 44 -5.36 -1.31 8.19
CA VAL A 44 -4.43 -1.75 9.22
C VAL A 44 -4.05 -0.54 10.08
N LYS A 45 -3.64 -0.80 11.31
CA LYS A 45 -3.16 0.26 12.20
C LYS A 45 -1.68 0.52 11.88
N PRO A 46 -1.33 1.67 11.30
CA PRO A 46 0.06 1.93 10.92
C PRO A 46 1.05 1.77 12.05
N LYS A 47 0.63 2.07 13.27
CA LYS A 47 1.50 1.95 14.44
C LYS A 47 1.97 0.53 14.71
N GLU A 48 1.22 -0.46 14.23
CA GLU A 48 1.56 -1.86 14.44
C GLU A 48 2.40 -2.44 13.32
N ILE A 49 2.62 -1.69 12.25
CA ILE A 49 3.37 -2.17 11.09
C ILE A 49 4.84 -1.80 11.22
N ASP A 50 5.71 -2.79 11.08
CA ASP A 50 7.15 -2.60 11.22
C ASP A 50 7.86 -2.34 9.91
N GLY A 51 7.24 -2.70 8.80
CA GLY A 51 7.81 -2.43 7.49
C GLY A 51 6.86 -2.79 6.38
N VAL A 52 7.14 -2.27 5.19
CA VAL A 52 6.39 -2.57 3.97
C VAL A 52 7.38 -3.05 2.92
N VAL A 53 7.10 -4.18 2.30
CA VAL A 53 7.86 -4.65 1.15
C VAL A 53 7.01 -4.38 -0.09
N LEU A 54 7.54 -3.58 -1.01
CA LEU A 54 6.85 -3.23 -2.22
C LEU A 54 7.38 -4.10 -3.35
N THR A 55 6.54 -4.98 -3.86
CA THR A 55 6.97 -5.94 -4.87
C THR A 55 6.88 -5.37 -6.28
N HIS A 56 6.06 -4.34 -6.48
CA HIS A 56 5.77 -3.81 -7.79
C HIS A 56 5.42 -2.33 -7.66
N ALA A 57 5.74 -1.53 -8.66
CA ALA A 57 5.53 -0.09 -8.60
C ALA A 57 4.10 0.35 -8.92
N HIS A 58 3.33 -0.46 -9.65
CA HIS A 58 1.99 -0.08 -10.08
C HIS A 58 1.05 0.19 -8.90
N LEU A 59 0.07 1.05 -9.11
CA LEU A 59 -0.81 1.51 -8.04
C LEU A 59 -1.66 0.40 -7.40
N ASP A 60 -1.92 -0.68 -8.12
CA ASP A 60 -2.61 -1.84 -7.54
C ASP A 60 -1.77 -2.56 -6.47
N HIS A 61 -0.49 -2.19 -6.34
CA HIS A 61 0.40 -2.68 -5.29
C HIS A 61 0.88 -1.56 -4.36
N SER A 62 0.94 -0.32 -4.83
CA SER A 62 1.56 0.78 -4.09
C SER A 62 0.61 1.90 -3.68
N GLY A 63 -0.60 1.93 -4.24
CA GLY A 63 -1.45 3.12 -4.19
C GLY A 63 -1.87 3.59 -2.81
N CYS A 64 -1.95 2.70 -1.82
CA CYS A 64 -2.34 3.06 -0.47
C CYS A 64 -1.16 3.15 0.51
N VAL A 65 0.07 2.91 0.04
CA VAL A 65 1.25 2.99 0.92
C VAL A 65 1.39 4.37 1.59
N PRO A 66 1.20 5.49 0.88
CA PRO A 66 1.32 6.80 1.53
C PRO A 66 0.39 7.01 2.72
N ALA A 67 -0.75 6.36 2.73
CA ALA A 67 -1.71 6.48 3.82
C ALA A 67 -1.13 6.01 5.16
N LEU A 68 -0.19 5.08 5.11
CA LEU A 68 0.43 4.53 6.32
C LEU A 68 1.31 5.55 7.03
N PHE A 69 1.83 6.53 6.30
CA PHE A 69 2.77 7.49 6.86
C PHE A 69 2.13 8.65 7.63
N LEU A 70 0.81 8.69 7.69
CA LEU A 70 0.11 9.74 8.43
C LEU A 70 0.33 9.65 9.94
N SER A 71 0.63 8.46 10.45
CA SER A 71 0.80 8.23 11.88
C SER A 71 2.23 8.05 12.32
N LYS A 72 3.08 7.50 11.47
CA LYS A 72 4.50 7.29 11.77
C LYS A 72 5.27 7.00 10.49
N GLU A 73 6.59 7.09 10.58
CA GLU A 73 7.45 6.67 9.49
C GLU A 73 7.61 5.17 9.55
N ILE A 74 7.42 4.51 8.40
CA ILE A 74 7.53 3.06 8.30
C ILE A 74 8.55 2.75 7.20
N PRO A 75 9.56 1.90 7.44
CA PRO A 75 10.51 1.55 6.40
C PRO A 75 9.81 0.88 5.23
N VAL A 76 10.17 1.28 4.02
CA VAL A 76 9.69 0.65 2.80
C VAL A 76 10.88 0.02 2.09
N TYR A 77 10.78 -1.27 1.82
CA TYR A 77 11.83 -2.04 1.18
C TYR A 77 11.41 -2.36 -0.25
N ALA A 78 12.19 -1.93 -1.21
CA ALA A 78 11.92 -2.17 -2.62
C ALA A 78 13.20 -1.96 -3.42
N THR A 79 13.20 -2.37 -4.68
CA THR A 79 14.32 -2.07 -5.56
C THR A 79 14.31 -0.58 -5.89
N GLN A 80 15.45 -0.04 -6.24
CA GLN A 80 15.56 1.39 -6.58
C GLN A 80 14.65 1.78 -7.76
N PRO A 81 14.61 1.04 -8.87
CA PRO A 81 13.68 1.36 -9.96
C PRO A 81 12.22 1.32 -9.51
N THR A 82 11.85 0.38 -8.64
CA THR A 82 10.48 0.29 -8.13
C THR A 82 10.12 1.53 -7.33
N ILE A 83 11.02 2.00 -6.48
CA ILE A 83 10.79 3.20 -5.67
C ILE A 83 10.61 4.43 -6.57
N GLU A 84 11.50 4.60 -7.55
CA GLU A 84 11.44 5.75 -8.43
C GLU A 84 10.16 5.77 -9.27
N LEU A 85 9.78 4.64 -9.83
CA LEU A 85 8.56 4.55 -10.63
C LEU A 85 7.32 4.73 -9.76
N ALA A 86 7.30 4.15 -8.56
CA ALA A 86 6.18 4.30 -7.64
C ALA A 86 5.95 5.78 -7.28
N LYS A 87 7.01 6.54 -7.04
CA LYS A 87 6.89 7.96 -6.75
C LYS A 87 6.20 8.71 -7.88
N ILE A 88 6.59 8.40 -9.13
CA ILE A 88 5.99 9.05 -10.30
C ILE A 88 4.50 8.71 -10.40
N LEU A 89 4.16 7.43 -10.24
CA LEU A 89 2.78 6.97 -10.35
C LEU A 89 1.89 7.55 -9.24
N LEU A 90 2.41 7.63 -8.02
CA LEU A 90 1.67 8.19 -6.89
C LEU A 90 1.42 9.69 -7.07
N LEU A 91 2.41 10.43 -7.53
CA LEU A 91 2.24 11.85 -7.80
C LEU A 91 1.25 12.08 -8.93
N ASP A 92 1.29 11.25 -9.96
CA ASP A 92 0.38 11.34 -11.08
C ASP A 92 -1.06 11.04 -10.65
N MET A 93 -1.25 10.04 -9.81
CA MET A 93 -2.56 9.71 -9.27
C MET A 93 -3.16 10.89 -8.51
N ILE A 94 -2.36 11.54 -7.66
CA ILE A 94 -2.81 12.69 -6.89
C ILE A 94 -3.18 13.85 -7.81
N LYS A 95 -2.38 14.10 -8.86
CA LYS A 95 -2.65 15.18 -9.80
C LYS A 95 -3.91 14.98 -10.61
N ILE A 96 -4.08 13.79 -11.17
CA ILE A 96 -5.18 13.52 -12.07
C ILE A 96 -6.49 13.42 -11.32
N SER A 97 -6.48 12.73 -10.23
CA SER A 97 -7.70 12.36 -9.58
C SER A 97 -8.13 13.35 -8.53
N GLY A 98 -7.21 14.18 -8.07
CA GLY A 98 -7.56 15.11 -7.01
C GLY A 98 -7.73 14.46 -5.67
N PHE A 99 -7.48 13.12 -5.60
CA PHE A 99 -7.61 12.55 -4.46
C PHE A 99 -7.44 11.37 -4.33
N TYR A 100 -7.53 10.70 -3.68
CA TYR A 100 -7.77 9.63 -3.56
C TYR A 100 -7.41 8.74 -2.62
N LEU A 101 -6.71 8.93 -1.64
CA LEU A 101 -6.38 8.13 -0.49
C LEU A 101 -7.59 8.18 0.42
N PRO A 102 -7.80 7.20 1.28
CA PRO A 102 -8.94 7.25 2.20
C PRO A 102 -8.83 8.39 3.21
N PHE A 103 -7.83 9.28 3.04
CA PHE A 103 -7.67 10.43 3.87
C PHE A 103 -7.31 11.61 3.06
N GLU A 104 -7.58 12.78 3.54
CA GLU A 104 -7.12 14.04 2.98
C GLU A 104 -5.87 14.48 3.72
N TYR A 105 -5.04 15.19 3.01
CA TYR A 105 -3.86 15.80 3.60
C TYR A 105 -4.19 17.19 4.08
#